data_bf02e8a5ed8b30eb63246efe8c3190a6
#
_entry.id   bf02e8a5ed8b30eb63246efe8c3190a6
#
_cell.length_a   1.000
_cell.length_b   1.000
_cell.length_c   1.000
_cell.angle_alpha   90.00
_cell.angle_beta   90.00
_cell.angle_gamma   90.00
#
_symmetry.space_group_name_H-M   'P 1'
#
loop_
_entity.id
_entity.type
_entity.pdbx_description
1 polymer ?
#
loop_
_entity_poly.entity_id
_entity_poly.type
_entity_poly.pdbx_seq_one_letter_code
_entity_poly.pdbx_strand_id
1 'polypeptide(L)'
;MIKVIKPGLLSSIQDLGRTGYQKFGVIASGAMDPFSHRMANLLSGNEENDPALEITMMGPTLTFEEDTLISICGGDLSPSINGQPIRTWRSVFVKKGSELKFGGCQKGCRAYLAVSGGFAVPEVMNSKSTYLRAGIGGFKGRALKAGDVLETGKPSLQSLKMKDFLSKQLLDKAFVENDWGIASKLIPETVGNPEIRITRGRQFDLFTHESRIQLFNHAFEVTAQSDRMGYRLKGPALALSEHAEQISEAVNFGSIQVPPDGNPIVLLADRQTTGGYPKIGQVAAVDLPLLAQAKPGDALRFAEISNEQAQQLLIKREMKLKELKQGIFLKTRGGN
;
A
#
# COMPACT_ATOMS: atom_id res chain seq x y z
N MET A 1 -1.94 -14.22 18.89
CA MET A 1 -1.01 -13.10 19.17
C MET A 1 0.26 -13.25 18.36
N ILE A 2 0.88 -12.12 17.97
CA ILE A 2 2.10 -12.07 17.14
C ILE A 2 3.12 -11.19 17.86
N LYS A 3 4.29 -11.73 18.15
CA LYS A 3 5.36 -11.00 18.84
C LYS A 3 6.36 -10.46 17.84
N VAL A 4 6.73 -9.19 18.00
CA VAL A 4 7.73 -8.52 17.17
C VAL A 4 9.12 -8.75 17.76
N ILE A 5 9.95 -9.52 17.07
CA ILE A 5 11.34 -9.77 17.46
C ILE A 5 12.25 -8.63 16.95
N LYS A 6 12.05 -8.25 15.68
CA LYS A 6 12.69 -7.08 15.04
C LYS A 6 11.62 -6.31 14.28
N PRO A 7 11.58 -4.97 14.36
CA PRO A 7 10.48 -4.20 13.76
C PRO A 7 10.65 -3.94 12.25
N GLY A 8 11.82 -4.20 11.68
CA GLY A 8 12.18 -3.74 10.34
C GLY A 8 12.50 -2.24 10.31
N LEU A 9 12.59 -1.68 9.09
CA LEU A 9 12.88 -0.26 8.90
C LEU A 9 11.67 0.62 9.28
N LEU A 10 10.50 0.29 8.73
CA LEU A 10 9.23 0.93 9.05
C LEU A 10 8.10 -0.07 8.84
N SER A 11 7.45 -0.45 9.94
CA SER A 11 6.27 -1.32 9.94
C SER A 11 5.17 -0.65 10.76
N SER A 12 3.99 -0.45 10.17
CA SER A 12 2.85 0.20 10.82
C SER A 12 1.52 -0.45 10.43
N ILE A 13 0.55 -0.44 11.33
CA ILE A 13 -0.80 -0.92 11.03
C ILE A 13 -1.52 0.11 10.18
N GLN A 14 -2.08 -0.35 9.06
CA GLN A 14 -2.85 0.47 8.12
C GLN A 14 -4.13 -0.26 7.70
N ASP A 15 -5.21 0.52 7.50
CA ASP A 15 -6.42 0.13 6.78
C ASP A 15 -6.54 0.95 5.48
N LEU A 16 -7.74 1.16 4.94
CA LEU A 16 -7.94 1.98 3.73
C LEU A 16 -8.02 3.49 4.02
N GLY A 17 -7.84 3.89 5.27
CA GLY A 17 -7.70 5.29 5.68
C GLY A 17 -8.93 5.91 6.31
N ARG A 18 -8.69 7.04 6.95
CA ARG A 18 -9.62 7.83 7.77
C ARG A 18 -10.34 8.84 6.89
N THR A 19 -11.56 8.52 6.46
CA THR A 19 -12.37 9.37 5.59
C THR A 19 -13.42 10.17 6.38
N GLY A 20 -13.81 11.35 5.84
CA GLY A 20 -14.85 12.20 6.42
C GLY A 20 -14.37 13.27 7.40
N TYR A 21 -13.09 13.23 7.80
CA TYR A 21 -12.52 14.17 8.78
C TYR A 21 -11.57 15.21 8.17
N GLN A 22 -11.34 15.16 6.85
CA GLN A 22 -10.43 16.06 6.13
C GLN A 22 -10.82 17.54 6.29
N LYS A 23 -12.12 17.85 6.36
CA LYS A 23 -12.64 19.21 6.60
C LYS A 23 -12.21 19.81 7.95
N PHE A 24 -11.77 18.97 8.89
CA PHE A 24 -11.23 19.38 10.19
C PHE A 24 -9.70 19.36 10.22
N GLY A 25 -9.04 19.23 9.08
CA GLY A 25 -7.58 19.14 8.98
C GLY A 25 -6.99 17.77 9.33
N VAL A 26 -7.83 16.76 9.60
CA VAL A 26 -7.36 15.41 9.91
C VAL A 26 -7.03 14.66 8.61
N ILE A 27 -5.81 14.18 8.49
CA ILE A 27 -5.37 13.43 7.31
C ILE A 27 -6.01 12.06 7.23
N ALA A 28 -6.12 11.54 6.00
CA ALA A 28 -6.70 10.22 5.78
C ALA A 28 -5.80 9.08 6.27
N SER A 29 -4.48 9.19 6.10
CA SER A 29 -3.55 8.07 6.25
C SER A 29 -3.95 6.86 5.37
N GLY A 30 -3.84 5.65 5.87
CA GLY A 30 -4.20 4.44 5.14
C GLY A 30 -3.02 3.82 4.38
N ALA A 31 -3.30 2.71 3.73
CA ALA A 31 -2.31 1.99 2.95
C ALA A 31 -1.80 2.84 1.77
N MET A 32 -0.48 2.85 1.58
CA MET A 32 0.17 3.48 0.42
C MET A 32 -0.19 2.77 -0.89
N ASP A 33 -0.34 1.45 -0.85
CA ASP A 33 -0.83 0.62 -1.94
C ASP A 33 -2.15 -0.06 -1.53
N PRO A 34 -3.30 0.61 -1.77
CA PRO A 34 -4.61 0.08 -1.39
C PRO A 34 -4.96 -1.23 -2.10
N PHE A 35 -4.44 -1.48 -3.30
CA PHE A 35 -4.70 -2.71 -4.02
C PHE A 35 -4.06 -3.92 -3.34
N SER A 36 -2.76 -3.83 -3.03
CA SER A 36 -2.04 -4.91 -2.34
C SER A 36 -2.58 -5.16 -0.93
N HIS A 37 -2.96 -4.11 -0.21
CA HIS A 37 -3.62 -4.19 1.08
C HIS A 37 -4.94 -4.98 1.00
N ARG A 38 -5.83 -4.62 0.06
CA ARG A 38 -7.12 -5.30 -0.15
C ARG A 38 -6.92 -6.77 -0.52
N MET A 39 -5.95 -7.06 -1.40
CA MET A 39 -5.64 -8.44 -1.79
C MET A 39 -5.12 -9.29 -0.65
N ALA A 40 -4.23 -8.73 0.20
CA ALA A 40 -3.75 -9.41 1.38
C ALA A 40 -4.91 -9.81 2.32
N ASN A 41 -5.83 -8.88 2.56
CA ASN A 41 -7.00 -9.15 3.39
C ASN A 41 -7.91 -10.21 2.80
N LEU A 42 -8.28 -10.12 1.52
CA LEU A 42 -9.13 -11.10 0.86
C LEU A 42 -8.53 -12.52 0.89
N LEU A 43 -7.22 -12.66 0.68
CA LEU A 43 -6.51 -13.93 0.74
C LEU A 43 -6.41 -14.49 2.16
N SER A 44 -6.51 -13.68 3.19
CA SER A 44 -6.60 -14.12 4.60
C SER A 44 -8.04 -14.38 5.06
N GLY A 45 -9.03 -14.20 4.17
CA GLY A 45 -10.44 -14.34 4.48
C GLY A 45 -11.01 -13.18 5.33
N ASN A 46 -10.35 -12.03 5.32
CA ASN A 46 -10.77 -10.80 5.98
C ASN A 46 -11.65 -9.93 5.07
N GLU A 47 -12.26 -8.90 5.63
CA GLU A 47 -12.84 -7.82 4.84
C GLU A 47 -11.74 -6.91 4.29
N GLU A 48 -12.00 -6.27 3.15
CA GLU A 48 -11.00 -5.49 2.40
C GLU A 48 -10.38 -4.33 3.20
N ASN A 49 -11.14 -3.78 4.16
CA ASN A 49 -10.72 -2.66 5.01
C ASN A 49 -10.14 -3.11 6.37
N ASP A 50 -9.99 -4.41 6.62
CA ASP A 50 -9.40 -4.85 7.86
C ASP A 50 -7.94 -4.38 7.99
N PRO A 51 -7.47 -4.04 9.19
CA PRO A 51 -6.12 -3.56 9.38
C PRO A 51 -5.08 -4.63 9.06
N ALA A 52 -4.11 -4.26 8.25
CA ALA A 52 -2.95 -5.07 7.89
C ALA A 52 -1.65 -4.36 8.28
N LEU A 53 -0.55 -5.08 8.36
CA LEU A 53 0.76 -4.51 8.60
C LEU A 53 1.38 -4.07 7.28
N GLU A 54 1.52 -2.75 7.09
CA GLU A 54 2.31 -2.18 6.01
C GLU A 54 3.78 -2.19 6.39
N ILE A 55 4.61 -2.76 5.52
CA ILE A 55 6.05 -2.99 5.71
C ILE A 55 6.79 -2.26 4.60
N THR A 56 7.75 -1.40 4.97
CA THR A 56 8.51 -0.60 4.01
C THR A 56 9.98 -1.02 4.00
N MET A 57 10.52 -1.31 2.80
CA MET A 57 11.92 -1.60 2.49
C MET A 57 12.44 -2.88 3.16
N MET A 58 12.83 -2.82 4.41
CA MET A 58 13.32 -3.94 5.21
C MET A 58 12.27 -4.31 6.25
N GLY A 59 11.77 -5.54 6.18
CA GLY A 59 10.64 -5.93 7.01
C GLY A 59 11.02 -6.53 8.37
N PRO A 60 9.99 -6.82 9.19
CA PRO A 60 10.16 -7.31 10.55
C PRO A 60 10.53 -8.79 10.61
N THR A 61 10.95 -9.22 11.81
CA THR A 61 10.95 -10.62 12.25
C THR A 61 9.84 -10.77 13.28
N LEU A 62 8.92 -11.70 13.03
CA LEU A 62 7.70 -11.92 13.82
C LEU A 62 7.61 -13.38 14.26
N THR A 63 7.11 -13.65 15.46
CA THR A 63 6.78 -15.03 15.91
C THR A 63 5.29 -15.15 16.18
N PHE A 64 4.72 -16.30 15.82
CA PHE A 64 3.29 -16.60 15.99
C PHE A 64 3.08 -17.40 17.26
N GLU A 65 2.22 -16.93 18.17
CA GLU A 65 1.90 -17.62 19.42
C GLU A 65 0.69 -18.54 19.30
N GLU A 66 0.09 -18.62 18.13
CA GLU A 66 -1.03 -19.50 17.78
C GLU A 66 -1.01 -19.84 16.29
N ASP A 67 -1.67 -20.95 15.94
CA ASP A 67 -1.88 -21.31 14.54
C ASP A 67 -2.73 -20.26 13.84
N THR A 68 -2.26 -19.74 12.72
CA THR A 68 -2.97 -18.65 12.02
C THR A 68 -2.89 -18.79 10.50
N LEU A 69 -3.80 -18.09 9.83
CA LEU A 69 -3.75 -17.89 8.39
C LEU A 69 -3.22 -16.50 8.11
N ILE A 70 -2.26 -16.40 7.21
CA ILE A 70 -1.70 -15.11 6.75
C ILE A 70 -1.74 -15.01 5.24
N SER A 71 -1.55 -13.81 4.74
CA SER A 71 -1.15 -13.57 3.35
C SER A 71 -0.23 -12.36 3.26
N ILE A 72 0.65 -12.37 2.26
CA ILE A 72 1.58 -11.28 1.98
C ILE A 72 1.38 -10.86 0.52
N CYS A 73 1.06 -9.57 0.31
CA CYS A 73 0.90 -8.95 -1.02
C CYS A 73 1.74 -7.68 -1.12
N GLY A 74 1.90 -7.16 -2.33
CA GLY A 74 2.72 -5.99 -2.61
C GLY A 74 4.10 -6.36 -3.12
N GLY A 75 5.11 -5.60 -2.73
CA GLY A 75 6.49 -5.85 -3.09
C GLY A 75 7.05 -7.16 -2.53
N ASP A 76 8.03 -7.70 -3.21
CA ASP A 76 8.77 -8.88 -2.74
C ASP A 76 9.90 -8.43 -1.80
N LEU A 77 9.69 -8.62 -0.51
CA LEU A 77 10.67 -8.37 0.55
C LEU A 77 11.29 -9.69 1.06
N SER A 78 11.41 -10.70 0.22
CA SER A 78 12.02 -12.00 0.53
C SER A 78 11.49 -12.65 1.82
N PRO A 79 10.16 -12.85 1.97
CA PRO A 79 9.61 -13.45 3.17
C PRO A 79 9.98 -14.93 3.29
N SER A 80 10.28 -15.37 4.53
CA SER A 80 10.59 -16.75 4.86
C SER A 80 9.98 -17.16 6.20
N ILE A 81 9.57 -18.42 6.35
CA ILE A 81 9.12 -19.00 7.62
C ILE A 81 10.14 -20.05 8.04
N ASN A 82 10.71 -19.89 9.25
CA ASN A 82 11.79 -20.74 9.80
C ASN A 82 12.94 -20.93 8.78
N GLY A 83 13.30 -19.86 8.05
CA GLY A 83 14.36 -19.87 7.04
C GLY A 83 13.95 -20.44 5.67
N GLN A 84 12.76 -20.98 5.51
CA GLN A 84 12.26 -21.48 4.23
C GLN A 84 11.50 -20.35 3.50
N PRO A 85 11.87 -20.00 2.25
CA PRO A 85 11.17 -18.99 1.47
C PRO A 85 9.69 -19.35 1.27
N ILE A 86 8.82 -18.33 1.33
CA ILE A 86 7.39 -18.49 1.05
C ILE A 86 6.98 -17.65 -0.15
N ARG A 87 5.99 -18.15 -0.89
CA ARG A 87 5.42 -17.42 -2.03
C ARG A 87 4.42 -16.36 -1.53
N THR A 88 4.47 -15.20 -2.13
CA THR A 88 3.50 -14.11 -1.88
C THR A 88 2.22 -14.27 -2.71
N TRP A 89 1.23 -13.41 -2.50
CA TRP A 89 -0.05 -13.35 -3.22
C TRP A 89 -0.89 -14.62 -3.11
N ARG A 90 -0.81 -15.28 -1.96
CA ARG A 90 -1.60 -16.47 -1.60
C ARG A 90 -1.82 -16.58 -0.11
N SER A 91 -2.74 -17.45 0.26
CA SER A 91 -2.97 -17.80 1.67
C SER A 91 -1.89 -18.75 2.16
N VAL A 92 -1.40 -18.55 3.37
CA VAL A 92 -0.40 -19.38 4.03
C VAL A 92 -0.89 -19.71 5.44
N PHE A 93 -1.03 -20.99 5.76
CA PHE A 93 -1.22 -21.43 7.13
C PHE A 93 0.13 -21.47 7.83
N VAL A 94 0.21 -20.91 9.02
CA VAL A 94 1.44 -20.84 9.84
C VAL A 94 1.17 -21.48 11.19
N LYS A 95 2.02 -22.43 11.58
CA LYS A 95 1.94 -23.12 12.87
C LYS A 95 2.45 -22.23 14.00
N LYS A 96 1.84 -22.35 15.18
CA LYS A 96 2.32 -21.77 16.42
C LYS A 96 3.82 -22.03 16.62
N GLY A 97 4.55 -21.02 17.10
CA GLY A 97 5.98 -21.06 17.34
C GLY A 97 6.84 -20.80 16.11
N SER A 98 6.24 -20.65 14.92
CA SER A 98 6.99 -20.33 13.71
C SER A 98 7.45 -18.87 13.69
N GLU A 99 8.62 -18.63 13.09
CA GLU A 99 9.19 -17.32 12.86
C GLU A 99 8.99 -16.91 11.40
N LEU A 100 8.29 -15.78 11.15
CA LEU A 100 8.24 -15.12 9.86
C LEU A 100 9.29 -14.03 9.83
N LYS A 101 10.20 -14.11 8.85
CA LYS A 101 11.27 -13.12 8.65
C LYS A 101 11.19 -12.56 7.25
N PHE A 102 11.28 -11.25 7.15
CA PHE A 102 11.47 -10.55 5.88
C PHE A 102 12.95 -10.24 5.65
N GLY A 103 13.35 -10.26 4.39
CA GLY A 103 14.68 -9.86 3.93
C GLY A 103 14.68 -8.45 3.32
N GLY A 104 15.55 -8.24 2.34
CA GLY A 104 15.61 -7.00 1.55
C GLY A 104 14.65 -7.00 0.36
N CYS A 105 14.41 -5.81 -0.21
CA CYS A 105 13.59 -5.64 -1.39
C CYS A 105 14.20 -6.32 -2.61
N GLN A 106 13.49 -7.26 -3.20
CA GLN A 106 13.80 -7.84 -4.52
C GLN A 106 13.03 -7.09 -5.62
N LYS A 107 11.74 -6.82 -5.38
CA LYS A 107 10.87 -6.04 -6.29
C LYS A 107 9.92 -5.17 -5.49
N GLY A 108 9.76 -3.91 -5.90
CA GLY A 108 8.99 -2.95 -5.14
C GLY A 108 9.61 -2.63 -3.78
N CYS A 109 8.90 -1.90 -2.94
CA CYS A 109 9.43 -1.49 -1.64
C CYS A 109 8.42 -1.60 -0.48
N ARG A 110 7.18 -1.99 -0.75
CA ARG A 110 6.12 -2.11 0.26
C ARG A 110 5.39 -3.44 0.17
N ALA A 111 5.34 -4.16 1.30
CA ALA A 111 4.54 -5.37 1.45
C ALA A 111 3.45 -5.16 2.52
N TYR A 112 2.38 -5.93 2.38
CA TYR A 112 1.25 -5.94 3.31
C TYR A 112 1.08 -7.35 3.85
N LEU A 113 1.24 -7.50 5.15
CA LEU A 113 0.94 -8.73 5.86
C LEU A 113 -0.46 -8.60 6.48
N ALA A 114 -1.40 -9.37 5.96
CA ALA A 114 -2.70 -9.59 6.59
C ALA A 114 -2.68 -10.89 7.40
N VAL A 115 -3.36 -10.88 8.53
CA VAL A 115 -3.56 -12.04 9.39
C VAL A 115 -5.04 -12.31 9.54
N SER A 116 -5.42 -13.54 9.72
CA SER A 116 -6.81 -13.97 9.97
C SER A 116 -7.43 -13.18 11.12
N GLY A 117 -8.55 -12.49 10.87
CA GLY A 117 -9.24 -11.60 11.80
C GLY A 117 -8.67 -10.18 11.88
N GLY A 118 -7.63 -9.84 11.08
CA GLY A 118 -6.96 -8.56 11.14
C GLY A 118 -6.21 -8.29 12.44
N PHE A 119 -5.57 -7.14 12.57
CA PHE A 119 -4.93 -6.73 13.82
C PHE A 119 -5.93 -6.02 14.74
N ALA A 120 -6.02 -6.47 16.00
CA ALA A 120 -6.91 -5.90 17.01
C ALA A 120 -6.29 -4.60 17.58
N VAL A 121 -6.54 -3.49 16.92
CA VAL A 121 -6.13 -2.16 17.34
C VAL A 121 -7.35 -1.24 17.50
N PRO A 122 -7.29 -0.21 18.37
CA PRO A 122 -8.37 0.74 18.53
C PRO A 122 -8.71 1.47 17.23
N GLU A 123 -9.99 1.69 17.01
CA GLU A 123 -10.49 2.54 15.94
C GLU A 123 -10.49 4.01 16.39
N VAL A 124 -9.92 4.89 15.58
CA VAL A 124 -9.84 6.33 15.84
C VAL A 124 -10.38 7.07 14.62
N MET A 125 -11.50 7.77 14.78
CA MET A 125 -12.17 8.48 13.70
C MET A 125 -12.47 7.55 12.50
N ASN A 126 -13.14 6.42 12.76
CA ASN A 126 -13.54 5.40 11.78
C ASN A 126 -12.37 4.76 11.01
N SER A 127 -11.16 4.74 11.58
CA SER A 127 -10.00 4.11 10.96
C SER A 127 -9.06 3.52 11.99
N LYS A 128 -8.42 2.43 11.62
CA LYS A 128 -7.37 1.74 12.36
C LYS A 128 -5.97 2.06 11.83
N SER A 129 -5.86 3.03 10.90
CA SER A 129 -4.58 3.45 10.34
C SER A 129 -3.74 4.26 11.31
N THR A 130 -2.45 3.99 11.31
CA THR A 130 -1.46 4.79 12.04
C THR A 130 -1.18 6.10 11.31
N TYR A 131 -1.32 7.22 12.00
CA TYR A 131 -0.75 8.50 11.59
C TYR A 131 0.45 8.83 12.49
N LEU A 132 1.64 8.55 11.99
CA LEU A 132 2.88 8.59 12.77
C LEU A 132 3.18 9.98 13.37
N ARG A 133 2.96 11.06 12.60
CA ARG A 133 3.30 12.44 13.05
C ARG A 133 2.42 12.91 14.20
N ALA A 134 1.15 12.52 14.20
CA ALA A 134 0.22 12.88 15.28
C ALA A 134 0.19 11.83 16.40
N GLY A 135 0.83 10.68 16.23
CA GLY A 135 0.85 9.62 17.23
C GLY A 135 -0.52 8.99 17.48
N ILE A 136 -1.40 8.92 16.46
CA ILE A 136 -2.78 8.40 16.59
C ILE A 136 -3.04 7.18 15.72
N GLY A 137 -4.02 6.37 16.11
CA GLY A 137 -4.47 5.18 15.40
C GLY A 137 -3.44 4.04 15.40
N GLY A 138 -3.75 2.96 14.70
CA GLY A 138 -2.88 1.80 14.61
C GLY A 138 -2.43 1.23 15.94
N PHE A 139 -1.22 0.66 15.96
CA PHE A 139 -0.64 0.14 17.19
C PHE A 139 0.05 1.28 17.98
N LYS A 140 -0.65 1.78 19.01
CA LYS A 140 -0.16 2.84 19.92
C LYS A 140 0.26 4.14 19.20
N GLY A 141 -0.32 4.45 18.04
CA GLY A 141 0.00 5.65 17.26
C GLY A 141 1.40 5.70 16.67
N ARG A 142 2.13 4.61 16.60
CA ARG A 142 3.55 4.56 16.19
C ARG A 142 3.90 3.36 15.34
N ALA A 143 5.07 3.40 14.73
CA ALA A 143 5.69 2.23 14.14
C ALA A 143 5.99 1.15 15.19
N LEU A 144 6.06 -0.10 14.76
CA LEU A 144 6.38 -1.23 15.63
C LEU A 144 7.78 -1.11 16.23
N LYS A 145 7.94 -1.70 17.40
CA LYS A 145 9.23 -1.83 18.11
C LYS A 145 9.47 -3.28 18.50
N ALA A 146 10.72 -3.66 18.71
CA ALA A 146 11.04 -4.97 19.27
C ALA A 146 10.37 -5.14 20.63
N GLY A 147 9.80 -6.33 20.87
CA GLY A 147 9.06 -6.65 22.06
C GLY A 147 7.56 -6.30 22.02
N ASP A 148 7.06 -5.61 20.98
CA ASP A 148 5.62 -5.40 20.81
C ASP A 148 4.91 -6.74 20.63
N VAL A 149 3.70 -6.85 21.20
CA VAL A 149 2.80 -7.98 21.03
C VAL A 149 1.53 -7.47 20.36
N LEU A 150 1.26 -8.00 19.19
CA LEU A 150 0.10 -7.65 18.37
C LEU A 150 -1.00 -8.69 18.59
N GLU A 151 -2.15 -8.26 19.02
CA GLU A 151 -3.33 -9.10 19.10
C GLU A 151 -4.01 -9.16 17.72
N THR A 152 -4.69 -10.29 17.46
CA THR A 152 -5.51 -10.49 16.26
C THR A 152 -6.98 -10.43 16.61
N GLY A 153 -7.78 -9.96 15.69
CA GLY A 153 -9.24 -9.93 15.83
C GLY A 153 -9.86 -11.31 15.66
N LYS A 154 -11.18 -11.35 15.69
CA LYS A 154 -11.95 -12.60 15.52
C LYS A 154 -11.93 -13.01 14.03
N PRO A 155 -11.50 -14.22 13.69
CA PRO A 155 -11.53 -14.72 12.33
C PRO A 155 -12.94 -14.82 11.75
N SER A 156 -13.08 -14.54 10.46
CA SER A 156 -14.32 -14.80 9.71
C SER A 156 -14.55 -16.30 9.51
N LEU A 157 -15.79 -16.69 9.21
CA LEU A 157 -16.09 -18.09 8.86
C LEU A 157 -15.30 -18.57 7.63
N GLN A 158 -15.06 -17.67 6.66
CA GLN A 158 -14.24 -17.97 5.48
C GLN A 158 -12.80 -18.24 5.88
N SER A 159 -12.21 -17.40 6.71
CA SER A 159 -10.85 -17.58 7.21
C SER A 159 -10.69 -18.88 8.01
N LEU A 160 -11.66 -19.20 8.86
CA LEU A 160 -11.65 -20.46 9.63
C LEU A 160 -11.68 -21.70 8.71
N LYS A 161 -12.51 -21.70 7.66
CA LYS A 161 -12.55 -22.79 6.67
C LYS A 161 -11.24 -22.94 5.91
N MET A 162 -10.65 -21.83 5.46
CA MET A 162 -9.34 -21.87 4.79
C MET A 162 -8.24 -22.38 5.72
N LYS A 163 -8.25 -21.93 6.96
CA LYS A 163 -7.32 -22.37 8.00
C LYS A 163 -7.45 -23.89 8.23
N ASP A 164 -8.67 -24.39 8.42
CA ASP A 164 -8.94 -25.83 8.60
C ASP A 164 -8.48 -26.66 7.40
N PHE A 165 -8.80 -26.22 6.18
CA PHE A 165 -8.39 -26.89 4.95
C PHE A 165 -6.86 -27.02 4.82
N LEU A 166 -6.13 -25.92 5.05
CA LEU A 166 -4.66 -25.93 4.93
C LEU A 166 -4.00 -26.66 6.11
N SER A 167 -4.56 -26.57 7.31
CA SER A 167 -4.00 -27.27 8.49
C SER A 167 -3.96 -28.76 8.33
N LYS A 168 -4.92 -29.38 7.63
CA LYS A 168 -4.97 -30.82 7.31
C LYS A 168 -3.84 -31.29 6.39
N GLN A 169 -3.21 -30.34 5.66
CA GLN A 169 -2.09 -30.61 4.76
C GLN A 169 -0.72 -30.32 5.40
N LEU A 170 -0.71 -29.92 6.68
CA LEU A 170 0.51 -29.45 7.34
C LEU A 170 1.59 -30.53 7.50
N LEU A 171 1.19 -31.78 7.76
CA LEU A 171 2.12 -32.83 8.13
C LEU A 171 3.10 -32.35 9.22
N ASP A 172 4.41 -32.59 9.06
CA ASP A 172 5.47 -32.14 9.99
C ASP A 172 6.09 -30.75 9.65
N LYS A 173 5.42 -29.97 8.80
CA LYS A 173 5.94 -28.67 8.37
C LYS A 173 5.55 -27.56 9.35
N ALA A 174 6.29 -26.44 9.29
CA ALA A 174 5.98 -25.23 10.04
C ALA A 174 4.88 -24.39 9.38
N PHE A 175 4.63 -24.57 8.08
CA PHE A 175 3.63 -23.87 7.31
C PHE A 175 3.16 -24.66 6.09
N VAL A 176 2.02 -24.26 5.55
CA VAL A 176 1.48 -24.76 4.28
C VAL A 176 0.98 -23.57 3.46
N GLU A 177 1.44 -23.49 2.23
CA GLU A 177 0.95 -22.53 1.26
C GLU A 177 -0.22 -23.10 0.47
N ASN A 178 -1.22 -22.27 0.20
CA ASN A 178 -2.25 -22.65 -0.75
C ASN A 178 -1.61 -22.89 -2.15
N ASP A 179 -2.07 -23.89 -2.86
CA ASP A 179 -1.60 -24.22 -4.22
C ASP A 179 -1.99 -23.16 -5.26
N TRP A 180 -3.10 -22.45 -5.04
CA TRP A 180 -3.54 -21.33 -5.86
C TRP A 180 -3.23 -19.95 -5.21
N GLY A 181 -3.16 -18.94 -6.04
CA GLY A 181 -2.94 -17.55 -5.65
C GLY A 181 -3.49 -16.58 -6.71
N ILE A 182 -3.20 -15.31 -6.55
CA ILE A 182 -3.57 -14.31 -7.54
C ILE A 182 -2.75 -14.52 -8.81
N ALA A 183 -3.44 -14.55 -9.97
CA ALA A 183 -2.77 -14.71 -11.26
C ALA A 183 -1.81 -13.54 -11.52
N SER A 184 -0.59 -13.83 -11.98
CA SER A 184 0.48 -12.84 -12.19
C SER A 184 0.05 -11.64 -13.04
N LYS A 185 -0.79 -11.85 -14.05
CA LYS A 185 -1.33 -10.79 -14.92
C LYS A 185 -2.23 -9.75 -14.20
N LEU A 186 -2.65 -10.04 -12.96
CA LEU A 186 -3.46 -9.14 -12.13
C LEU A 186 -2.62 -8.41 -11.08
N ILE A 187 -1.39 -8.86 -10.87
CA ILE A 187 -0.44 -8.22 -9.94
C ILE A 187 0.21 -7.05 -10.67
N PRO A 188 0.20 -5.83 -10.09
CA PRO A 188 0.91 -4.70 -10.67
C PRO A 188 2.40 -5.02 -10.87
N GLU A 189 2.91 -4.78 -12.07
CA GLU A 189 4.34 -4.97 -12.34
C GLU A 189 5.15 -3.89 -11.64
N THR A 190 5.92 -4.29 -10.64
CA THR A 190 6.83 -3.41 -9.91
C THR A 190 8.19 -3.37 -10.62
N VAL A 191 8.31 -2.55 -11.65
CA VAL A 191 9.57 -2.28 -12.35
C VAL A 191 10.23 -1.04 -11.80
N GLY A 192 11.56 -0.96 -11.86
CA GLY A 192 12.33 0.14 -11.25
C GLY A 192 12.10 1.53 -11.85
N ASN A 193 11.46 1.63 -13.03
CA ASN A 193 11.15 2.90 -13.69
C ASN A 193 9.72 2.85 -14.27
N PRO A 194 8.69 2.91 -13.42
CA PRO A 194 7.31 2.78 -13.87
C PRO A 194 6.87 4.02 -14.65
N GLU A 195 6.04 3.79 -15.66
CA GLU A 195 5.24 4.84 -16.29
C GLU A 195 3.94 5.02 -15.49
N ILE A 196 3.72 6.24 -15.02
CA ILE A 196 2.58 6.63 -14.19
C ILE A 196 1.64 7.49 -15.01
N ARG A 197 0.41 7.02 -15.21
CA ARG A 197 -0.61 7.77 -15.92
C ARG A 197 -1.18 8.86 -15.04
N ILE A 198 -1.28 10.06 -15.61
CA ILE A 198 -1.79 11.24 -14.92
C ILE A 198 -2.84 11.96 -15.76
N THR A 199 -3.79 12.59 -15.12
CA THR A 199 -4.67 13.58 -15.74
C THR A 199 -4.11 14.96 -15.47
N ARG A 200 -4.44 15.95 -16.31
CA ARG A 200 -4.05 17.36 -16.07
C ARG A 200 -4.60 17.85 -14.75
N GLY A 201 -3.74 18.52 -13.98
CA GLY A 201 -4.13 19.21 -12.77
C GLY A 201 -4.88 20.50 -13.06
N ARG A 202 -5.53 21.06 -12.04
CA ARG A 202 -6.32 22.29 -12.19
C ARG A 202 -5.50 23.48 -12.69
N GLN A 203 -4.23 23.56 -12.31
CA GLN A 203 -3.33 24.63 -12.69
C GLN A 203 -2.36 24.25 -13.83
N PHE A 204 -2.63 23.15 -14.56
CA PHE A 204 -1.75 22.68 -15.64
C PHE A 204 -1.44 23.76 -16.68
N ASP A 205 -2.43 24.54 -17.08
CA ASP A 205 -2.28 25.57 -18.11
C ASP A 205 -1.52 26.83 -17.63
N LEU A 206 -1.30 26.97 -16.33
CA LEU A 206 -0.47 28.04 -15.77
C LEU A 206 1.04 27.77 -15.92
N PHE A 207 1.43 26.53 -16.22
CA PHE A 207 2.83 26.17 -16.46
C PHE A 207 3.27 26.57 -17.87
N THR A 208 4.56 26.88 -18.01
CA THR A 208 5.13 27.20 -19.33
C THR A 208 4.94 26.05 -20.31
N HIS A 209 4.91 26.34 -21.60
CA HIS A 209 4.81 25.31 -22.64
C HIS A 209 5.94 24.28 -22.53
N GLU A 210 7.16 24.75 -22.26
CA GLU A 210 8.33 23.91 -22.05
C GLU A 210 8.15 22.96 -20.87
N SER A 211 7.69 23.47 -19.71
CA SER A 211 7.45 22.66 -18.51
C SER A 211 6.40 21.57 -18.73
N ARG A 212 5.35 21.87 -19.48
CA ARG A 212 4.32 20.87 -19.85
C ARG A 212 4.88 19.76 -20.74
N ILE A 213 5.78 20.09 -21.67
CA ILE A 213 6.49 19.13 -22.52
C ILE A 213 7.48 18.30 -21.68
N GLN A 214 8.24 18.96 -20.80
CA GLN A 214 9.23 18.30 -19.94
C GLN A 214 8.58 17.28 -19.00
N LEU A 215 7.39 17.58 -18.46
CA LEU A 215 6.66 16.67 -17.58
C LEU A 215 6.45 15.27 -18.18
N PHE A 216 6.16 15.21 -19.47
CA PHE A 216 5.85 13.93 -20.15
C PHE A 216 7.06 13.30 -20.87
N ASN A 217 8.07 14.08 -21.21
CA ASN A 217 9.20 13.61 -22.01
C ASN A 217 10.43 13.23 -21.16
N HIS A 218 10.47 13.58 -19.88
CA HIS A 218 11.60 13.29 -19.02
C HIS A 218 11.22 12.36 -17.86
N ALA A 219 12.22 11.72 -17.32
CA ALA A 219 12.09 10.95 -16.08
C ALA A 219 12.38 11.82 -14.86
N PHE A 220 11.70 11.53 -13.76
CA PHE A 220 11.85 12.20 -12.47
C PHE A 220 12.29 11.18 -11.40
N GLU A 221 13.43 11.40 -10.78
CA GLU A 221 13.99 10.51 -9.76
C GLU A 221 13.30 10.74 -8.40
N VAL A 222 12.90 9.65 -7.74
CA VAL A 222 12.40 9.66 -6.36
C VAL A 222 13.57 9.92 -5.41
N THR A 223 13.53 11.03 -4.67
CA THR A 223 14.61 11.41 -3.77
C THR A 223 14.54 10.69 -2.42
N ALA A 224 15.66 10.65 -1.69
CA ALA A 224 15.72 10.09 -0.34
C ALA A 224 14.88 10.85 0.71
N GLN A 225 14.43 12.06 0.38
CA GLN A 225 13.55 12.87 1.25
C GLN A 225 12.06 12.50 1.09
N SER A 226 11.76 11.47 0.32
CA SER A 226 10.41 10.95 0.09
C SER A 226 9.94 10.14 1.28
N ASP A 227 8.67 10.37 1.68
CA ASP A 227 8.02 9.66 2.79
C ASP A 227 6.55 9.35 2.44
N ARG A 228 5.77 8.94 3.45
CA ARG A 228 4.34 8.67 3.31
C ARG A 228 3.48 9.93 3.06
N MET A 229 4.00 11.15 3.27
CA MET A 229 3.32 12.39 2.93
C MET A 229 3.40 12.71 1.44
N GLY A 230 4.54 12.45 0.83
CA GLY A 230 4.75 12.71 -0.60
C GLY A 230 6.13 12.28 -1.09
N TYR A 231 6.16 11.92 -2.35
CA TYR A 231 7.41 11.68 -3.06
C TYR A 231 7.92 12.99 -3.65
N ARG A 232 9.08 13.40 -3.19
CA ARG A 232 9.84 14.52 -3.75
C ARG A 232 10.62 14.02 -4.94
N LEU A 233 10.35 14.60 -6.09
CA LEU A 233 10.94 14.19 -7.35
C LEU A 233 12.02 15.18 -7.77
N LYS A 234 13.07 14.68 -8.41
CA LYS A 234 14.14 15.47 -9.00
C LYS A 234 14.18 15.24 -10.51
N GLY A 235 14.14 16.31 -11.28
CA GLY A 235 14.17 16.26 -12.74
C GLY A 235 14.30 17.67 -13.32
N PRO A 236 13.86 17.88 -14.57
CA PRO A 236 13.75 19.21 -15.13
C PRO A 236 12.85 20.11 -14.26
N ALA A 237 13.28 21.34 -13.99
CA ALA A 237 12.49 22.27 -13.21
C ALA A 237 11.25 22.72 -13.99
N LEU A 238 10.08 22.59 -13.37
CA LEU A 238 8.79 22.97 -13.94
C LEU A 238 8.41 24.38 -13.46
N ALA A 239 8.34 25.34 -14.36
CA ALA A 239 8.09 26.74 -14.08
C ALA A 239 6.68 27.18 -14.50
N LEU A 240 6.10 28.09 -13.74
CA LEU A 240 4.88 28.80 -14.12
C LEU A 240 5.19 29.86 -15.19
N SER A 241 4.23 30.14 -16.07
CA SER A 241 4.33 31.22 -17.08
C SER A 241 4.38 32.61 -16.44
N GLU A 242 3.65 32.76 -15.32
CA GLU A 242 3.59 33.98 -14.54
C GLU A 242 3.56 33.64 -13.05
N HIS A 243 4.05 34.55 -12.23
CA HIS A 243 3.98 34.39 -10.78
C HIS A 243 2.51 34.43 -10.33
N ALA A 244 1.98 33.37 -9.83
CA ALA A 244 0.61 33.27 -9.35
C ALA A 244 0.61 32.88 -7.87
N GLU A 245 0.05 33.75 -7.03
CA GLU A 245 -0.28 33.38 -5.65
C GLU A 245 -1.39 32.33 -5.66
N GLN A 246 -1.16 31.21 -5.00
CA GLN A 246 -2.12 30.12 -4.90
C GLN A 246 -2.75 30.11 -3.51
N ILE A 247 -4.07 30.22 -3.48
CA ILE A 247 -4.84 29.95 -2.26
C ILE A 247 -4.76 28.44 -1.96
N SER A 248 -4.59 28.08 -0.68
CA SER A 248 -4.59 26.69 -0.28
C SER A 248 -5.92 26.00 -0.62
N GLU A 249 -5.85 24.95 -1.41
CA GLU A 249 -6.99 24.15 -1.87
C GLU A 249 -6.89 22.73 -1.38
N ALA A 250 -8.01 22.00 -1.36
CA ALA A 250 -8.02 20.57 -1.06
C ALA A 250 -7.09 19.80 -2.01
N VAL A 251 -6.37 18.82 -1.44
CA VAL A 251 -5.47 17.96 -2.20
C VAL A 251 -5.83 16.49 -1.99
N ASN A 252 -5.63 15.71 -3.04
CA ASN A 252 -5.95 14.29 -3.08
C ASN A 252 -4.69 13.41 -3.07
N PHE A 253 -4.88 12.14 -2.75
CA PHE A 253 -3.85 11.12 -2.95
C PHE A 253 -3.49 11.07 -4.45
N GLY A 254 -2.20 11.23 -4.76
CA GLY A 254 -1.71 11.30 -6.13
C GLY A 254 -1.73 12.70 -6.77
N SER A 255 -2.12 13.76 -6.05
CA SER A 255 -1.96 15.13 -6.56
C SER A 255 -0.48 15.46 -6.73
N ILE A 256 -0.12 16.04 -7.89
CA ILE A 256 1.26 16.44 -8.21
C ILE A 256 1.34 17.96 -8.07
N GLN A 257 2.00 18.40 -7.02
CA GLN A 257 2.25 19.80 -6.74
C GLN A 257 3.66 20.20 -7.17
N VAL A 258 3.82 21.45 -7.61
CA VAL A 258 5.12 22.00 -7.98
C VAL A 258 5.41 23.23 -7.13
N PRO A 259 6.32 23.10 -6.13
CA PRO A 259 6.83 24.23 -5.35
C PRO A 259 7.63 25.22 -6.20
N PRO A 260 8.02 26.39 -5.65
CA PRO A 260 8.78 27.42 -6.40
C PRO A 260 10.14 26.96 -6.95
N ASP A 261 10.74 25.91 -6.39
CA ASP A 261 12.00 25.32 -6.87
C ASP A 261 11.83 24.47 -8.14
N GLY A 262 10.58 24.29 -8.61
CA GLY A 262 10.25 23.55 -9.83
C GLY A 262 10.30 22.02 -9.70
N ASN A 263 10.63 21.47 -8.54
CA ASN A 263 10.69 20.01 -8.34
C ASN A 263 9.31 19.46 -7.94
N PRO A 264 8.71 18.53 -8.71
CA PRO A 264 7.38 18.01 -8.38
C PRO A 264 7.36 17.22 -7.07
N ILE A 265 6.23 17.31 -6.36
CA ILE A 265 5.91 16.51 -5.19
C ILE A 265 4.61 15.75 -5.47
N VAL A 266 4.66 14.42 -5.49
CA VAL A 266 3.45 13.59 -5.59
C VAL A 266 2.94 13.31 -4.19
N LEU A 267 1.75 13.81 -3.87
CA LEU A 267 1.15 13.67 -2.54
C LEU A 267 0.62 12.25 -2.31
N LEU A 268 0.89 11.70 -1.13
CA LEU A 268 0.63 10.28 -0.82
C LEU A 268 -0.34 10.11 0.37
N ALA A 269 -0.34 8.94 1.01
CA ALA A 269 -1.33 8.57 2.02
C ALA A 269 -1.40 9.53 3.21
N ASP A 270 -0.25 9.96 3.74
CA ASP A 270 -0.19 10.85 4.91
C ASP A 270 -0.09 12.34 4.54
N ARG A 271 -0.51 12.70 3.30
CA ARG A 271 -0.56 14.09 2.84
C ARG A 271 -1.44 14.96 3.73
N GLN A 272 -1.13 16.24 3.78
CA GLN A 272 -2.00 17.25 4.38
C GLN A 272 -3.34 17.35 3.62
N THR A 273 -4.35 17.93 4.25
CA THR A 273 -5.71 18.04 3.66
C THR A 273 -5.82 19.14 2.61
N THR A 274 -5.00 20.18 2.74
CA THR A 274 -4.93 21.32 1.82
C THR A 274 -3.48 21.61 1.47
N GLY A 275 -3.26 22.26 0.31
CA GLY A 275 -1.94 22.68 -0.13
C GLY A 275 -2.03 23.91 -1.03
N GLY A 276 -1.03 24.80 -0.93
CA GLY A 276 -0.96 26.07 -1.64
C GLY A 276 -0.04 26.07 -2.87
N TYR A 277 0.50 24.92 -3.27
CA TYR A 277 1.30 24.85 -4.50
C TYR A 277 0.44 24.49 -5.71
N PRO A 278 0.78 25.03 -6.91
CA PRO A 278 0.08 24.69 -8.14
C PRO A 278 0.07 23.19 -8.40
N LYS A 279 -1.07 22.65 -8.82
CA LYS A 279 -1.25 21.24 -9.17
C LYS A 279 -1.11 21.06 -10.68
N ILE A 280 0.01 20.47 -11.12
CA ILE A 280 0.27 20.20 -12.53
C ILE A 280 -0.44 18.92 -13.02
N GLY A 281 -0.67 17.95 -12.14
CA GLY A 281 -1.28 16.68 -12.51
C GLY A 281 -1.95 15.97 -11.34
N GLN A 282 -2.70 14.94 -11.68
CA GLN A 282 -3.29 13.98 -10.73
C GLN A 282 -3.01 12.56 -11.21
N VAL A 283 -2.37 11.75 -10.39
CA VAL A 283 -2.11 10.34 -10.68
C VAL A 283 -3.43 9.59 -10.79
N ALA A 284 -3.59 8.80 -11.85
CA ALA A 284 -4.72 7.90 -12.01
C ALA A 284 -4.75 6.88 -10.85
N ALA A 285 -5.91 6.71 -10.21
CA ALA A 285 -6.04 5.87 -9.01
C ALA A 285 -5.55 4.42 -9.23
N VAL A 286 -5.60 3.93 -10.47
CA VAL A 286 -5.10 2.59 -10.83
C VAL A 286 -3.58 2.48 -10.79
N ASP A 287 -2.84 3.59 -10.84
CA ASP A 287 -1.38 3.62 -10.83
C ASP A 287 -0.79 3.97 -9.46
N LEU A 288 -1.62 4.31 -8.48
CA LEU A 288 -1.17 4.50 -7.10
C LEU A 288 -0.38 3.29 -6.55
N PRO A 289 -0.76 2.03 -6.84
CA PRO A 289 0.05 0.87 -6.47
C PRO A 289 1.46 0.89 -7.06
N LEU A 290 1.61 1.25 -8.35
CA LEU A 290 2.92 1.36 -9.00
C LEU A 290 3.78 2.43 -8.35
N LEU A 291 3.19 3.60 -8.13
CA LEU A 291 3.84 4.71 -7.44
C LEU A 291 4.28 4.32 -6.01
N ALA A 292 3.39 3.65 -5.26
CA ALA A 292 3.68 3.23 -3.89
C ALA A 292 4.84 2.22 -3.80
N GLN A 293 5.14 1.51 -4.88
CA GLN A 293 6.22 0.53 -4.92
C GLN A 293 7.57 1.13 -5.37
N ALA A 294 7.59 2.39 -5.82
CA ALA A 294 8.81 3.10 -6.12
C ALA A 294 9.58 3.47 -4.83
N LYS A 295 10.89 3.42 -4.90
CA LYS A 295 11.81 3.73 -3.79
C LYS A 295 12.80 4.82 -4.19
N PRO A 296 13.51 5.45 -3.25
CA PRO A 296 14.57 6.38 -3.56
C PRO A 296 15.58 5.81 -4.58
N GLY A 297 15.90 6.61 -5.61
CA GLY A 297 16.75 6.24 -6.74
C GLY A 297 15.99 5.65 -7.94
N ASP A 298 14.72 5.23 -7.78
CA ASP A 298 13.90 4.87 -8.93
C ASP A 298 13.45 6.13 -9.70
N ALA A 299 13.29 6.01 -11.02
CA ALA A 299 12.84 7.11 -11.87
C ALA A 299 11.40 6.86 -12.34
N LEU A 300 10.55 7.87 -12.22
CA LEU A 300 9.17 7.85 -12.69
C LEU A 300 9.07 8.57 -14.03
N ARG A 301 8.26 8.06 -14.94
CA ARG A 301 7.82 8.75 -16.16
C ARG A 301 6.32 8.99 -16.07
N PHE A 302 5.86 10.13 -16.57
CA PHE A 302 4.43 10.43 -16.59
C PHE A 302 3.88 10.30 -18.01
N ALA A 303 2.69 9.70 -18.12
CA ALA A 303 1.93 9.62 -19.36
C ALA A 303 0.57 10.31 -19.17
N GLU A 304 0.18 11.16 -20.12
CA GLU A 304 -1.12 11.83 -20.07
C GLU A 304 -2.25 10.86 -20.43
N ILE A 305 -3.32 10.90 -19.64
CA ILE A 305 -4.62 10.27 -19.99
C ILE A 305 -5.77 11.23 -19.70
N SER A 306 -6.91 11.01 -20.35
CA SER A 306 -8.11 11.78 -20.03
C SER A 306 -8.77 11.33 -18.71
N ASN A 307 -9.62 12.18 -18.14
CA ASN A 307 -10.40 11.83 -16.94
C ASN A 307 -11.31 10.62 -17.20
N GLU A 308 -11.90 10.54 -18.38
CA GLU A 308 -12.77 9.42 -18.81
C GLU A 308 -11.97 8.11 -18.86
N GLN A 309 -10.76 8.15 -19.42
CA GLN A 309 -9.86 6.98 -19.44
C GLN A 309 -9.48 6.55 -18.03
N ALA A 310 -9.12 7.49 -17.15
CA ALA A 310 -8.80 7.21 -15.75
C ALA A 310 -9.98 6.56 -15.00
N GLN A 311 -11.19 7.07 -15.20
CA GLN A 311 -12.42 6.50 -14.62
C GLN A 311 -12.72 5.11 -15.14
N GLN A 312 -12.62 4.88 -16.45
CA GLN A 312 -12.82 3.56 -17.06
C GLN A 312 -11.85 2.52 -16.52
N LEU A 313 -10.57 2.88 -16.38
CA LEU A 313 -9.56 2.03 -15.81
C LEU A 313 -9.88 1.67 -14.34
N LEU A 314 -10.34 2.64 -13.56
CA LEU A 314 -10.75 2.41 -12.17
C LEU A 314 -11.94 1.46 -12.08
N ILE A 315 -13.00 1.71 -12.86
CA ILE A 315 -14.19 0.84 -12.92
C ILE A 315 -13.78 -0.59 -13.30
N LYS A 316 -12.96 -0.75 -14.34
CA LYS A 316 -12.44 -2.06 -14.76
C LYS A 316 -11.67 -2.78 -13.67
N ARG A 317 -10.84 -2.06 -12.91
CA ARG A 317 -10.11 -2.62 -11.76
C ARG A 317 -11.06 -3.07 -10.66
N GLU A 318 -12.05 -2.24 -10.29
CA GLU A 318 -13.01 -2.59 -9.24
C GLU A 318 -13.90 -3.79 -9.65
N MET A 319 -14.26 -3.92 -10.91
CA MET A 319 -14.97 -5.10 -11.42
C MET A 319 -14.10 -6.36 -11.26
N LYS A 320 -12.83 -6.29 -11.65
CA LYS A 320 -11.88 -7.41 -11.47
C LYS A 320 -11.67 -7.78 -10.00
N LEU A 321 -11.65 -6.79 -9.10
CA LEU A 321 -11.56 -7.06 -7.66
C LEU A 321 -12.78 -7.81 -7.14
N LYS A 322 -14.00 -7.44 -7.60
CA LYS A 322 -15.24 -8.17 -7.27
C LYS A 322 -15.18 -9.62 -7.78
N GLU A 323 -14.73 -9.83 -9.00
CA GLU A 323 -14.55 -11.18 -9.58
C GLU A 323 -13.55 -12.00 -8.76
N LEU A 324 -12.41 -11.41 -8.36
CA LEU A 324 -11.42 -12.06 -7.51
C LEU A 324 -11.99 -12.43 -6.14
N LYS A 325 -12.72 -11.51 -5.49
CA LYS A 325 -13.39 -11.77 -4.21
C LYS A 325 -14.33 -12.97 -4.33
N GLN A 326 -15.15 -13.02 -5.39
CA GLN A 326 -16.05 -14.15 -5.66
C GLN A 326 -15.25 -15.44 -5.93
N GLY A 327 -14.20 -15.39 -6.73
CA GLY A 327 -13.34 -16.54 -7.03
C GLY A 327 -12.68 -17.12 -5.78
N ILE A 328 -12.14 -16.27 -4.90
CA ILE A 328 -11.56 -16.66 -3.61
C ILE A 328 -12.65 -17.34 -2.74
N PHE A 329 -13.85 -16.74 -2.66
CA PHE A 329 -14.97 -17.28 -1.90
C PHE A 329 -15.42 -18.66 -2.39
N LEU A 330 -15.52 -18.85 -3.72
CA LEU A 330 -15.90 -20.14 -4.30
C LEU A 330 -14.84 -21.21 -4.04
N LYS A 331 -13.56 -20.89 -4.18
CA LYS A 331 -12.46 -21.80 -3.88
C LYS A 331 -12.45 -22.27 -2.42
N THR A 332 -12.87 -21.41 -1.50
CA THR A 332 -12.96 -21.73 -0.08
C THR A 332 -14.23 -22.54 0.30
N ARG A 333 -15.26 -22.55 -0.57
CA ARG A 333 -16.47 -23.38 -0.39
C ARG A 333 -16.35 -24.77 -0.99
N GLY A 334 -15.58 -24.92 -2.06
CA GLY A 334 -15.44 -26.17 -2.82
C GLY A 334 -14.44 -27.17 -2.28
N GLY A 335 -13.84 -26.95 -1.13
CA GLY A 335 -12.98 -27.90 -0.43
C GLY A 335 -13.78 -28.87 0.42
N ASN A 336 -14.74 -29.59 -0.19
CA ASN A 336 -15.36 -30.81 0.37
C ASN A 336 -14.73 -32.02 -0.32
#